data_92b6029e7db2772218f2a748c822fc43
#
_entry.id   92b6029e7db2772218f2a748c822fc43
#
_cell.length_a   1.000
_cell.length_b   1.000
_cell.length_c   1.000
_cell.angle_alpha   90.00
_cell.angle_beta   90.00
_cell.angle_gamma   90.00
#
_symmetry.space_group_name_H-M   'P 1'
#
loop_
_entity.id
_entity.type
_entity.pdbx_description
1 polymer ?
#
loop_
_entity_poly.entity_id
_entity_poly.type
_entity_poly.pdbx_seq_one_letter_code
_entity_poly.pdbx_strand_id
1 'polypeptide(L)'
;LFRQHEGGILGLFNMFSGGALSRFSIFALGIMPYISASIIMQLMSVVVPSLEALKKEGEAGRRKITQYTRYGTVVLALVQAVGISVALESQPGLVIDPGMLFRFTTVVTLVTGTMFVMWLGEQITERGLGNGISILIFAGIVAGLPSALAGLLDLVRTNSMSVLSALFIVALVVLVTAFVVFVERGQRKITVNYAKRQVGNKVYGGQSSHLPLKLNMAGVIPPIFASSIILFPATITSWFSSGERMAWLRDLAAALEPRQPLYITLYSVAIIFFCFFYTALVFNSRETADNLKKSGAFVPGIRPGEQTARYIDKILMRLTLAGAIYITLVCLLPEFLVMRWNVPFYFGGTSLLIIVVVTMDFMAQVQAYMMSHQYDSLLKKANFKGSGLPMR
;
A
#
# COMPACT_ATOMS: atom_id res chain seq x y z
N LEU A 1 -16.72 8.01 -23.23
CA LEU A 1 -16.98 8.35 -21.82
C LEU A 1 -15.69 8.38 -21.02
N PHE A 2 -14.95 7.27 -20.94
CA PHE A 2 -13.70 7.20 -20.17
C PHE A 2 -12.63 8.18 -20.67
N ARG A 3 -12.44 8.33 -21.99
CA ARG A 3 -11.47 9.28 -22.55
C ARG A 3 -11.73 10.75 -22.20
N GLN A 4 -12.96 11.11 -21.87
CA GLN A 4 -13.31 12.47 -21.43
C GLN A 4 -13.06 12.70 -19.92
N HIS A 5 -12.99 11.62 -19.12
CA HIS A 5 -12.82 11.69 -17.65
C HIS A 5 -11.53 11.00 -17.18
N GLU A 6 -10.59 10.72 -18.07
CA GLU A 6 -9.32 10.04 -17.77
C GLU A 6 -8.44 10.76 -16.74
N GLY A 7 -8.63 12.06 -16.58
CA GLY A 7 -7.91 12.86 -15.59
C GLY A 7 -8.58 12.99 -14.23
N GLY A 8 -9.77 12.39 -14.03
CA GLY A 8 -10.55 12.51 -12.81
C GLY A 8 -10.44 11.27 -11.89
N ILE A 9 -11.35 11.19 -10.93
CA ILE A 9 -11.47 10.11 -9.95
C ILE A 9 -11.59 8.72 -10.62
N LEU A 10 -12.33 8.64 -11.73
CA LEU A 10 -12.48 7.40 -12.51
C LEU A 10 -11.15 6.92 -13.11
N GLY A 11 -10.26 7.84 -13.47
CA GLY A 11 -8.91 7.49 -13.95
C GLY A 11 -8.06 6.82 -12.89
N LEU A 12 -8.14 7.27 -11.63
CA LEU A 12 -7.46 6.65 -10.51
C LEU A 12 -8.00 5.24 -10.23
N PHE A 13 -9.32 5.05 -10.23
CA PHE A 13 -9.92 3.71 -10.13
C PHE A 13 -9.47 2.79 -11.25
N ASN A 14 -9.44 3.28 -12.48
CA ASN A 14 -9.01 2.52 -13.64
C ASN A 14 -7.54 2.09 -13.54
N MET A 15 -6.69 2.95 -12.97
CA MET A 15 -5.28 2.65 -12.73
C MET A 15 -5.12 1.50 -11.72
N PHE A 16 -5.83 1.54 -10.59
CA PHE A 16 -5.77 0.48 -9.58
C PHE A 16 -6.42 -0.85 -10.03
N SER A 17 -7.38 -0.79 -10.96
CA SER A 17 -8.00 -1.97 -11.57
C SER A 17 -7.25 -2.50 -12.79
N GLY A 18 -6.08 -1.91 -13.14
CA GLY A 18 -5.30 -2.35 -14.31
C GLY A 18 -5.97 -2.10 -15.66
N GLY A 19 -6.80 -1.05 -15.77
CA GLY A 19 -7.56 -0.76 -16.98
C GLY A 19 -8.87 -1.56 -17.13
N ALA A 20 -9.23 -2.35 -16.11
CA ALA A 20 -10.43 -3.18 -16.14
C ALA A 20 -11.73 -2.36 -16.15
N LEU A 21 -11.70 -1.18 -15.51
CA LEU A 21 -12.85 -0.27 -15.47
C LEU A 21 -13.15 0.35 -16.85
N SER A 22 -12.12 0.75 -17.61
CA SER A 22 -12.29 1.33 -18.95
C SER A 22 -12.87 0.34 -19.95
N ARG A 23 -12.64 -0.96 -19.76
CA ARG A 23 -13.18 -2.06 -20.58
C ARG A 23 -14.44 -2.67 -20.00
N PHE A 24 -14.93 -2.15 -18.88
CA PHE A 24 -16.08 -2.65 -18.13
C PHE A 24 -16.09 -4.18 -17.97
N SER A 25 -14.96 -4.70 -17.51
CA SER A 25 -14.79 -6.13 -17.27
C SER A 25 -15.40 -6.54 -15.92
N ILE A 26 -15.51 -7.84 -15.70
CA ILE A 26 -15.95 -8.44 -14.41
C ILE A 26 -15.11 -7.90 -13.23
N PHE A 27 -13.84 -7.56 -13.50
CA PHE A 27 -12.87 -7.04 -12.52
C PHE A 27 -12.84 -5.51 -12.44
N ALA A 28 -13.87 -4.80 -12.91
CA ALA A 28 -13.87 -3.34 -12.97
C ALA A 28 -13.66 -2.66 -11.63
N LEU A 29 -14.18 -3.21 -10.54
CA LEU A 29 -13.95 -2.73 -9.18
C LEU A 29 -12.55 -3.09 -8.64
N GLY A 30 -11.90 -4.10 -9.21
CA GLY A 30 -10.58 -4.56 -8.78
C GLY A 30 -10.53 -4.92 -7.29
N ILE A 31 -9.43 -4.54 -6.62
CA ILE A 31 -9.21 -4.81 -5.19
C ILE A 31 -9.57 -3.61 -4.28
N MET A 32 -10.04 -2.49 -4.87
CA MET A 32 -10.33 -1.26 -4.12
C MET A 32 -11.32 -1.42 -2.96
N PRO A 33 -12.45 -2.16 -3.11
CA PRO A 33 -13.38 -2.37 -2.00
C PRO A 33 -12.73 -3.08 -0.81
N TYR A 34 -11.82 -4.02 -1.08
CA TYR A 34 -11.07 -4.73 -0.04
C TYR A 34 -10.09 -3.81 0.68
N ILE A 35 -9.37 -2.95 -0.04
CA ILE A 35 -8.45 -1.99 0.56
C ILE A 35 -9.23 -1.08 1.51
N SER A 36 -10.35 -0.51 1.06
CA SER A 36 -11.20 0.36 1.87
C SER A 36 -11.75 -0.37 3.12
N ALA A 37 -12.22 -1.61 2.97
CA ALA A 37 -12.66 -2.43 4.10
C ALA A 37 -11.54 -2.72 5.09
N SER A 38 -10.36 -3.03 4.59
CA SER A 38 -9.16 -3.30 5.42
C SER A 38 -8.75 -2.07 6.23
N ILE A 39 -8.79 -0.88 5.62
CA ILE A 39 -8.52 0.39 6.29
C ILE A 39 -9.53 0.63 7.41
N ILE A 40 -10.82 0.51 7.11
CA ILE A 40 -11.89 0.70 8.08
C ILE A 40 -11.71 -0.26 9.26
N MET A 41 -11.43 -1.54 8.99
CA MET A 41 -11.21 -2.54 10.04
C MET A 41 -9.96 -2.27 10.87
N GLN A 42 -8.88 -1.77 10.27
CA GLN A 42 -7.68 -1.38 10.99
C GLN A 42 -7.92 -0.16 11.90
N LEU A 43 -8.63 0.85 11.40
CA LEU A 43 -9.05 1.99 12.21
C LEU A 43 -9.97 1.57 13.36
N MET A 44 -10.97 0.73 13.07
CA MET A 44 -11.90 0.22 14.07
C MET A 44 -11.19 -0.63 15.13
N SER A 45 -10.14 -1.37 14.77
CA SER A 45 -9.36 -2.17 15.73
C SER A 45 -8.62 -1.34 16.78
N VAL A 46 -8.47 -0.03 16.54
CA VAL A 46 -7.86 0.92 17.51
C VAL A 46 -8.93 1.60 18.36
N VAL A 47 -10.08 1.88 17.75
CA VAL A 47 -11.16 2.65 18.40
C VAL A 47 -12.09 1.77 19.22
N VAL A 48 -12.35 0.54 18.77
CA VAL A 48 -13.32 -0.37 19.39
C VAL A 48 -12.60 -1.36 20.31
N PRO A 49 -12.84 -1.31 21.64
CA PRO A 49 -12.13 -2.16 22.62
C PRO A 49 -12.29 -3.66 22.36
N SER A 50 -13.43 -4.10 21.84
CA SER A 50 -13.66 -5.51 21.52
C SER A 50 -12.77 -6.02 20.37
N LEU A 51 -12.50 -5.18 19.36
CA LEU A 51 -11.61 -5.52 18.26
C LEU A 51 -10.14 -5.42 18.68
N GLU A 52 -9.80 -4.50 19.59
CA GLU A 52 -8.48 -4.44 20.20
C GLU A 52 -8.17 -5.72 21.03
N ALA A 53 -9.15 -6.21 21.78
CA ALA A 53 -9.03 -7.47 22.52
C ALA A 53 -8.78 -8.65 21.56
N LEU A 54 -9.54 -8.75 20.48
CA LEU A 54 -9.34 -9.76 19.44
C LEU A 54 -7.93 -9.68 18.81
N LYS A 55 -7.40 -8.48 18.57
CA LYS A 55 -6.04 -8.33 18.07
C LYS A 55 -4.98 -8.87 19.02
N LYS A 56 -5.22 -8.82 20.35
CA LYS A 56 -4.34 -9.36 21.39
C LYS A 56 -4.43 -10.88 21.53
N GLU A 57 -5.48 -11.54 21.04
CA GLU A 57 -5.65 -13.00 21.04
C GLU A 57 -4.70 -13.73 20.06
N GLY A 58 -3.87 -13.01 19.31
CA GLY A 58 -2.89 -13.59 18.39
C GLY A 58 -3.52 -14.10 17.07
N GLU A 59 -3.14 -15.31 16.62
CA GLU A 59 -3.57 -15.86 15.33
C GLU A 59 -5.09 -16.06 15.19
N ALA A 60 -5.74 -16.51 16.26
CA ALA A 60 -7.18 -16.73 16.26
C ALA A 60 -7.97 -15.42 16.08
N GLY A 61 -7.53 -14.37 16.77
CA GLY A 61 -8.12 -13.04 16.63
C GLY A 61 -7.86 -12.41 15.26
N ARG A 62 -6.66 -12.59 14.70
CA ARG A 62 -6.34 -12.15 13.34
C ARG A 62 -7.26 -12.78 12.30
N ARG A 63 -7.54 -14.08 12.39
CA ARG A 63 -8.48 -14.76 11.48
C ARG A 63 -9.89 -14.16 11.54
N LYS A 64 -10.38 -13.84 12.74
CA LYS A 64 -11.69 -13.18 12.90
C LYS A 64 -11.70 -11.77 12.28
N ILE A 65 -10.66 -10.97 12.50
CA ILE A 65 -10.53 -9.64 11.90
C ILE A 65 -10.51 -9.74 10.36
N THR A 66 -9.78 -10.70 9.79
CA THR A 66 -9.76 -10.95 8.34
C THR A 66 -11.16 -11.34 7.84
N GLN A 67 -11.90 -12.15 8.59
CA GLN A 67 -13.27 -12.51 8.24
C GLN A 67 -14.22 -11.29 8.21
N TYR A 68 -14.10 -10.40 9.21
CA TYR A 68 -14.86 -9.14 9.23
C TYR A 68 -14.47 -8.22 8.05
N THR A 69 -13.20 -8.18 7.69
CA THR A 69 -12.73 -7.45 6.51
C THR A 69 -13.37 -8.00 5.22
N ARG A 70 -13.49 -9.32 5.08
CA ARG A 70 -14.17 -9.95 3.93
C ARG A 70 -15.64 -9.53 3.86
N TYR A 71 -16.35 -9.55 4.99
CA TYR A 71 -17.75 -9.10 5.04
C TYR A 71 -17.87 -7.61 4.69
N GLY A 72 -16.99 -6.77 5.25
CA GLY A 72 -16.93 -5.36 4.90
C GLY A 72 -16.65 -5.13 3.41
N THR A 73 -15.81 -5.94 2.79
CA THR A 73 -15.52 -5.90 1.35
C THR A 73 -16.76 -6.20 0.53
N VAL A 74 -17.56 -7.22 0.90
CA VAL A 74 -18.81 -7.54 0.19
C VAL A 74 -19.77 -6.37 0.25
N VAL A 75 -19.97 -5.76 1.44
CA VAL A 75 -20.87 -4.63 1.61
C VAL A 75 -20.42 -3.43 0.77
N LEU A 76 -19.13 -3.07 0.83
CA LEU A 76 -18.61 -1.95 0.05
C LEU A 76 -18.65 -2.22 -1.46
N ALA A 77 -18.29 -3.42 -1.89
CA ALA A 77 -18.40 -3.82 -3.30
C ALA A 77 -19.84 -3.75 -3.81
N LEU A 78 -20.80 -4.14 -2.99
CA LEU A 78 -22.21 -4.08 -3.33
C LEU A 78 -22.68 -2.64 -3.51
N VAL A 79 -22.35 -1.75 -2.58
CA VAL A 79 -22.70 -0.32 -2.68
C VAL A 79 -22.06 0.31 -3.92
N GLN A 80 -20.79 0.03 -4.18
CA GLN A 80 -20.08 0.54 -5.36
C GLN A 80 -20.64 -0.02 -6.66
N ALA A 81 -20.95 -1.31 -6.72
CA ALA A 81 -21.54 -1.96 -7.89
C ALA A 81 -22.92 -1.39 -8.23
N VAL A 82 -23.76 -1.14 -7.22
CA VAL A 82 -25.07 -0.47 -7.41
C VAL A 82 -24.86 0.95 -7.96
N GLY A 83 -23.94 1.72 -7.39
CA GLY A 83 -23.65 3.06 -7.87
C GLY A 83 -23.19 3.09 -9.33
N ILE A 84 -22.28 2.19 -9.71
CA ILE A 84 -21.81 2.07 -11.10
C ILE A 84 -22.94 1.64 -12.02
N SER A 85 -23.79 0.68 -11.63
CA SER A 85 -24.90 0.23 -12.46
C SER A 85 -25.91 1.35 -12.75
N VAL A 86 -26.23 2.16 -11.74
CA VAL A 86 -27.10 3.33 -11.89
C VAL A 86 -26.44 4.42 -12.77
N ALA A 87 -25.18 4.67 -12.58
CA ALA A 87 -24.42 5.65 -13.37
C ALA A 87 -24.35 5.26 -14.86
N LEU A 88 -24.21 3.98 -15.17
CA LEU A 88 -24.22 3.48 -16.56
C LEU A 88 -25.61 3.59 -17.19
N GLU A 89 -26.64 3.29 -16.43
CA GLU A 89 -28.04 3.34 -16.90
C GLU A 89 -28.50 4.78 -17.16
N SER A 90 -27.95 5.75 -16.40
CA SER A 90 -28.27 7.18 -16.60
C SER A 90 -27.73 7.75 -17.93
N GLN A 91 -26.85 7.02 -18.63
CA GLN A 91 -26.27 7.48 -19.89
C GLN A 91 -26.96 6.84 -21.08
N PRO A 92 -27.61 7.63 -21.94
CA PRO A 92 -28.35 7.11 -23.07
C PRO A 92 -27.42 6.41 -24.07
N GLY A 93 -27.78 5.21 -24.50
CA GLY A 93 -27.07 4.44 -25.53
C GLY A 93 -25.94 3.53 -25.03
N LEU A 94 -25.67 3.45 -23.72
CA LEU A 94 -24.69 2.50 -23.18
C LEU A 94 -25.30 1.15 -22.82
N VAL A 95 -26.53 1.15 -22.33
CA VAL A 95 -27.23 -0.06 -21.92
C VAL A 95 -28.33 -0.35 -22.92
N ILE A 96 -28.35 -1.57 -23.47
CA ILE A 96 -29.32 -1.97 -24.49
C ILE A 96 -30.72 -2.09 -23.85
N ASP A 97 -30.82 -2.78 -22.71
CA ASP A 97 -32.05 -2.96 -21.95
C ASP A 97 -31.87 -2.43 -20.52
N PRO A 98 -32.18 -1.13 -20.27
CA PRO A 98 -32.13 -0.58 -18.91
C PRO A 98 -33.26 -1.19 -18.07
N GLY A 99 -32.93 -1.63 -16.85
CA GLY A 99 -33.91 -2.18 -15.93
C GLY A 99 -33.32 -2.95 -14.75
N MET A 100 -34.23 -3.48 -13.91
CA MET A 100 -33.86 -4.19 -12.70
C MET A 100 -33.00 -5.43 -12.96
N LEU A 101 -33.18 -6.10 -14.08
CA LEU A 101 -32.39 -7.26 -14.48
C LEU A 101 -30.94 -6.87 -14.77
N PHE A 102 -30.72 -5.77 -15.49
CA PHE A 102 -29.39 -5.23 -15.77
C PHE A 102 -28.67 -4.86 -14.47
N ARG A 103 -29.35 -4.14 -13.56
CA ARG A 103 -28.75 -3.77 -12.26
C ARG A 103 -28.35 -5.00 -11.47
N PHE A 104 -29.25 -5.98 -11.36
CA PHE A 104 -28.99 -7.21 -10.62
C PHE A 104 -27.81 -8.00 -11.20
N THR A 105 -27.80 -8.24 -12.50
CA THR A 105 -26.72 -8.97 -13.17
C THR A 105 -25.39 -8.25 -13.04
N THR A 106 -25.36 -6.93 -13.22
CA THR A 106 -24.16 -6.10 -13.09
C THR A 106 -23.61 -6.15 -11.66
N VAL A 107 -24.47 -5.98 -10.65
CA VAL A 107 -24.08 -6.02 -9.25
C VAL A 107 -23.49 -7.38 -8.88
N VAL A 108 -24.18 -8.47 -9.21
CA VAL A 108 -23.69 -9.83 -8.92
C VAL A 108 -22.35 -10.08 -9.61
N THR A 109 -22.21 -9.68 -10.86
CA THR A 109 -20.97 -9.88 -11.64
C THR A 109 -19.80 -9.12 -11.04
N LEU A 110 -19.98 -7.84 -10.72
CA LEU A 110 -18.91 -7.00 -10.16
C LEU A 110 -18.50 -7.44 -8.76
N VAL A 111 -19.47 -7.79 -7.90
CA VAL A 111 -19.18 -8.31 -6.55
C VAL A 111 -18.43 -9.63 -6.64
N THR A 112 -18.86 -10.55 -7.52
CA THR A 112 -18.17 -11.83 -7.71
C THR A 112 -16.74 -11.63 -8.19
N GLY A 113 -16.52 -10.72 -9.15
CA GLY A 113 -15.17 -10.36 -9.63
C GLY A 113 -14.27 -9.83 -8.51
N THR A 114 -14.78 -8.93 -7.68
CA THR A 114 -14.05 -8.39 -6.52
C THR A 114 -13.70 -9.49 -5.51
N MET A 115 -14.65 -10.36 -5.19
CA MET A 115 -14.42 -11.48 -4.26
C MET A 115 -13.38 -12.46 -4.79
N PHE A 116 -13.40 -12.73 -6.10
CA PHE A 116 -12.39 -13.58 -6.74
C PHE A 116 -11.00 -12.97 -6.67
N VAL A 117 -10.84 -11.68 -6.97
CA VAL A 117 -9.54 -10.98 -6.89
C VAL A 117 -9.03 -10.94 -5.44
N MET A 118 -9.91 -10.69 -4.47
CA MET A 118 -9.59 -10.74 -3.05
C MET A 118 -9.10 -12.14 -2.65
N TRP A 119 -9.82 -13.19 -3.01
CA TRP A 119 -9.43 -14.58 -2.73
C TRP A 119 -8.07 -14.91 -3.35
N LEU A 120 -7.82 -14.47 -4.59
CA LEU A 120 -6.54 -14.67 -5.26
C LEU A 120 -5.40 -13.98 -4.49
N GLY A 121 -5.61 -12.74 -4.03
CA GLY A 121 -4.63 -12.00 -3.20
C GLY A 121 -4.32 -12.71 -1.89
N GLU A 122 -5.33 -13.28 -1.24
CA GLU A 122 -5.15 -14.09 -0.03
C GLU A 122 -4.38 -15.38 -0.30
N GLN A 123 -4.68 -16.10 -1.40
CA GLN A 123 -3.94 -17.30 -1.79
C GLN A 123 -2.46 -17.00 -2.06
N ILE A 124 -2.16 -15.88 -2.72
CA ILE A 124 -0.77 -15.45 -2.95
C ILE A 124 -0.08 -15.16 -1.62
N THR A 125 -0.78 -14.54 -0.67
CA THR A 125 -0.22 -14.22 0.66
C THR A 125 0.00 -15.47 1.51
N GLU A 126 -0.92 -16.44 1.47
CA GLU A 126 -0.84 -17.64 2.31
C GLU A 126 0.14 -18.70 1.76
N ARG A 127 0.21 -18.87 0.44
CA ARG A 127 0.96 -19.95 -0.22
C ARG A 127 2.12 -19.47 -1.08
N GLY A 128 2.18 -18.16 -1.37
CA GLY A 128 3.21 -17.56 -2.20
C GLY A 128 4.26 -16.80 -1.40
N LEU A 129 4.92 -15.89 -2.07
CA LEU A 129 5.90 -14.97 -1.48
C LEU A 129 5.33 -13.55 -1.49
N GLY A 130 5.43 -12.87 -0.37
CA GLY A 130 5.03 -11.48 -0.25
C GLY A 130 3.58 -11.25 0.15
N ASN A 131 3.19 -9.97 0.08
CA ASN A 131 1.81 -9.57 0.29
C ASN A 131 1.07 -9.63 -1.06
N GLY A 132 0.19 -10.62 -1.23
CA GLY A 132 -0.53 -10.86 -2.48
C GLY A 132 -1.38 -9.68 -2.95
N ILE A 133 -1.92 -8.90 -2.01
CA ILE A 133 -2.71 -7.69 -2.34
C ILE A 133 -1.81 -6.63 -2.96
N SER A 134 -0.64 -6.37 -2.37
CA SER A 134 0.34 -5.42 -2.91
C SER A 134 0.84 -5.85 -4.28
N ILE A 135 1.04 -7.17 -4.49
CA ILE A 135 1.44 -7.72 -5.79
C ILE A 135 0.34 -7.55 -6.85
N LEU A 136 -0.93 -7.73 -6.49
CA LEU A 136 -2.05 -7.50 -7.41
C LEU A 136 -2.18 -6.03 -7.82
N ILE A 137 -2.01 -5.10 -6.87
CA ILE A 137 -2.00 -3.66 -7.16
C ILE A 137 -0.82 -3.34 -8.08
N PHE A 138 0.37 -3.85 -7.77
CA PHE A 138 1.56 -3.69 -8.59
C PHE A 138 1.34 -4.21 -10.02
N ALA A 139 0.80 -5.41 -10.17
CA ALA A 139 0.51 -5.99 -11.49
C ALA A 139 -0.46 -5.13 -12.30
N GLY A 140 -1.52 -4.59 -11.65
CA GLY A 140 -2.46 -3.67 -12.28
C GLY A 140 -1.79 -2.40 -12.79
N ILE A 141 -0.92 -1.80 -11.98
CA ILE A 141 -0.20 -0.58 -12.35
C ILE A 141 0.79 -0.86 -13.49
N VAL A 142 1.56 -1.94 -13.39
CA VAL A 142 2.56 -2.32 -14.43
C VAL A 142 1.89 -2.65 -15.76
N ALA A 143 0.70 -3.26 -15.75
CA ALA A 143 -0.07 -3.53 -16.96
C ALA A 143 -0.43 -2.25 -17.74
N GLY A 144 -0.54 -1.10 -17.07
CA GLY A 144 -0.76 0.21 -17.69
C GLY A 144 0.50 0.88 -18.28
N LEU A 145 1.71 0.40 -17.93
CA LEU A 145 2.98 1.00 -18.38
C LEU A 145 3.14 1.06 -19.90
N PRO A 146 2.90 -0.03 -20.65
CA PRO A 146 3.09 0.00 -22.10
C PRO A 146 2.18 1.01 -22.78
N SER A 147 0.93 1.14 -22.33
CA SER A 147 -0.02 2.12 -22.90
C SER A 147 0.36 3.56 -22.58
N ALA A 148 0.91 3.82 -21.40
CA ALA A 148 1.41 5.13 -21.02
C ALA A 148 2.64 5.55 -21.86
N LEU A 149 3.57 4.61 -22.11
CA LEU A 149 4.71 4.85 -23.00
C LEU A 149 4.27 5.10 -24.44
N ALA A 150 3.31 4.32 -24.95
CA ALA A 150 2.74 4.52 -26.28
C ALA A 150 2.09 5.91 -26.38
N GLY A 151 1.31 6.33 -25.37
CA GLY A 151 0.71 7.66 -25.32
C GLY A 151 1.75 8.79 -25.33
N LEU A 152 2.88 8.63 -24.61
CA LEU A 152 3.98 9.61 -24.65
C LEU A 152 4.59 9.72 -26.05
N LEU A 153 4.82 8.58 -26.72
CA LEU A 153 5.35 8.56 -28.09
C LEU A 153 4.38 9.17 -29.09
N ASP A 154 3.08 8.95 -28.93
CA ASP A 154 2.05 9.55 -29.79
C ASP A 154 2.00 11.08 -29.63
N LEU A 155 2.18 11.62 -28.42
CA LEU A 155 2.28 13.08 -28.21
C LEU A 155 3.50 13.70 -28.91
N VAL A 156 4.62 12.99 -28.90
CA VAL A 156 5.82 13.42 -29.62
C VAL A 156 5.57 13.34 -31.11
N ARG A 157 4.93 12.28 -31.61
CA ARG A 157 4.63 12.07 -33.04
C ARG A 157 3.63 13.07 -33.59
N THR A 158 2.66 13.50 -32.77
CA THR A 158 1.66 14.51 -33.12
C THR A 158 2.16 15.95 -32.95
N ASN A 159 3.46 16.16 -32.64
CA ASN A 159 4.05 17.47 -32.34
C ASN A 159 3.37 18.25 -31.20
N SER A 160 2.56 17.58 -30.39
CA SER A 160 1.94 18.18 -29.21
C SER A 160 2.96 18.37 -28.07
N MET A 161 4.09 17.66 -28.12
CA MET A 161 5.20 17.75 -27.18
C MET A 161 6.54 17.69 -27.94
N SER A 162 7.53 18.51 -27.50
CA SER A 162 8.85 18.42 -28.07
C SER A 162 9.58 17.14 -27.64
N VAL A 163 10.42 16.59 -28.52
CA VAL A 163 11.26 15.41 -28.21
C VAL A 163 12.11 15.63 -26.96
N LEU A 164 12.62 16.87 -26.78
CA LEU A 164 13.43 17.24 -25.62
C LEU A 164 12.63 17.17 -24.32
N SER A 165 11.35 17.60 -24.31
CA SER A 165 10.47 17.50 -23.15
C SER A 165 10.17 16.05 -22.80
N ALA A 166 9.93 15.19 -23.78
CA ALA A 166 9.70 13.77 -23.57
C ALA A 166 10.94 13.08 -22.96
N LEU A 167 12.14 13.38 -23.48
CA LEU A 167 13.39 12.88 -22.95
C LEU A 167 13.63 13.35 -21.50
N PHE A 168 13.33 14.62 -21.21
CA PHE A 168 13.42 15.18 -19.86
C PHE A 168 12.49 14.45 -18.89
N ILE A 169 11.26 14.15 -19.29
CA ILE A 169 10.28 13.42 -18.45
C ILE A 169 10.80 12.00 -18.15
N VAL A 170 11.30 11.27 -19.15
CA VAL A 170 11.84 9.94 -18.95
C VAL A 170 13.05 9.98 -18.01
N ALA A 171 13.96 10.93 -18.20
CA ALA A 171 15.12 11.12 -17.33
C ALA A 171 14.68 11.45 -15.89
N LEU A 172 13.66 12.28 -15.72
CA LEU A 172 13.10 12.63 -14.41
C LEU A 172 12.49 11.40 -13.71
N VAL A 173 11.72 10.58 -14.43
CA VAL A 173 11.14 9.33 -13.87
C VAL A 173 12.24 8.39 -13.38
N VAL A 174 13.31 8.21 -14.17
CA VAL A 174 14.46 7.38 -13.78
C VAL A 174 15.15 7.96 -12.55
N LEU A 175 15.36 9.28 -12.49
CA LEU A 175 15.99 9.96 -11.36
C LEU A 175 15.14 9.82 -10.09
N VAL A 176 13.83 10.04 -10.19
CA VAL A 176 12.91 9.88 -9.05
C VAL A 176 12.87 8.42 -8.58
N THR A 177 12.84 7.46 -9.51
CA THR A 177 12.91 6.03 -9.17
C THR A 177 14.20 5.71 -8.41
N ALA A 178 15.36 6.19 -8.89
CA ALA A 178 16.64 5.99 -8.22
C ALA A 178 16.66 6.63 -6.82
N PHE A 179 16.08 7.83 -6.68
CA PHE A 179 15.94 8.51 -5.39
C PHE A 179 15.05 7.73 -4.42
N VAL A 180 13.90 7.23 -4.90
CA VAL A 180 12.99 6.40 -4.09
C VAL A 180 13.70 5.13 -3.61
N VAL A 181 14.41 4.41 -4.49
CA VAL A 181 15.19 3.22 -4.12
C VAL A 181 16.26 3.55 -3.08
N PHE A 182 16.93 4.68 -3.24
CA PHE A 182 17.96 5.12 -2.28
C PHE A 182 17.37 5.38 -0.89
N VAL A 183 16.24 6.10 -0.81
CA VAL A 183 15.58 6.41 0.46
C VAL A 183 14.99 5.18 1.13
N GLU A 184 14.32 4.30 0.36
CA GLU A 184 13.71 3.07 0.88
C GLU A 184 14.73 2.05 1.41
N ARG A 185 15.96 2.07 0.89
CA ARG A 185 17.08 1.29 1.42
C ARG A 185 17.67 1.89 2.69
N GLY A 186 17.35 3.15 2.98
CA GLY A 186 17.84 3.86 4.15
C GLY A 186 17.37 3.24 5.46
N GLN A 187 18.34 2.91 6.34
CA GLN A 187 18.06 2.34 7.65
C GLN A 187 18.85 3.06 8.74
N ARG A 188 18.17 3.40 9.84
CA ARG A 188 18.85 3.85 11.06
C ARG A 188 19.18 2.64 11.92
N LYS A 189 20.47 2.33 12.07
CA LYS A 189 20.94 1.24 12.92
C LYS A 189 21.16 1.74 14.35
N ILE A 190 20.42 1.20 15.31
CA ILE A 190 20.64 1.45 16.73
C ILE A 190 21.54 0.33 17.26
N THR A 191 22.70 0.69 17.81
CA THR A 191 23.62 -0.29 18.39
C THR A 191 23.02 -0.87 19.66
N VAL A 192 23.00 -2.18 19.76
CA VAL A 192 22.52 -2.94 20.91
C VAL A 192 23.62 -3.88 21.36
N ASN A 193 24.01 -3.81 22.62
CA ASN A 193 25.04 -4.66 23.19
C ASN A 193 24.38 -5.72 24.08
N TYR A 194 24.86 -6.96 23.96
CA TYR A 194 24.48 -8.05 24.83
C TYR A 194 25.44 -8.12 26.02
N ALA A 195 24.92 -8.36 27.21
CA ALA A 195 25.74 -8.54 28.40
C ALA A 195 26.68 -9.75 28.24
N LYS A 196 27.91 -9.61 28.71
CA LYS A 196 28.85 -10.73 28.74
C LYS A 196 28.29 -11.82 29.66
N ARG A 197 28.22 -13.04 29.17
CA ARG A 197 27.73 -14.21 29.94
C ARG A 197 28.93 -15.06 30.31
N GLN A 198 29.13 -15.26 31.58
CA GLN A 198 30.14 -16.17 32.10
C GLN A 198 29.45 -17.51 32.39
N VAL A 199 29.89 -18.57 31.75
CA VAL A 199 29.45 -19.93 32.01
C VAL A 199 30.68 -20.75 32.44
N GLY A 200 30.83 -20.97 33.74
CA GLY A 200 32.03 -21.57 34.32
C GLY A 200 33.26 -20.67 34.12
N ASN A 201 34.38 -21.23 33.68
CA ASN A 201 35.63 -20.51 33.42
C ASN A 201 35.70 -19.85 32.04
N LYS A 202 34.67 -19.96 31.19
CA LYS A 202 34.63 -19.35 29.86
C LYS A 202 33.73 -18.12 29.86
N VAL A 203 34.32 -17.00 29.50
CA VAL A 203 33.61 -15.73 29.26
C VAL A 203 33.23 -15.67 27.78
N TYR A 204 31.94 -15.76 27.50
CA TYR A 204 31.42 -15.48 26.17
C TYR A 204 31.33 -13.96 26.02
N GLY A 205 32.12 -13.41 25.11
CA GLY A 205 32.15 -11.97 24.83
C GLY A 205 30.80 -11.44 24.42
N GLY A 206 30.41 -10.27 24.93
CA GLY A 206 29.20 -9.59 24.50
C GLY A 206 29.28 -9.29 23.00
N GLN A 207 28.34 -9.81 22.22
CA GLN A 207 28.20 -9.45 20.80
C GLN A 207 27.47 -8.11 20.71
N SER A 208 27.98 -7.21 19.89
CA SER A 208 27.26 -6.01 19.48
C SER A 208 26.39 -6.34 18.26
N SER A 209 25.12 -6.09 18.37
CA SER A 209 24.19 -6.21 17.27
C SER A 209 23.57 -4.85 16.96
N HIS A 210 22.83 -4.75 15.89
CA HIS A 210 22.14 -3.53 15.51
C HIS A 210 20.65 -3.79 15.33
N LEU A 211 19.82 -2.91 15.89
CA LEU A 211 18.39 -2.85 15.61
C LEU A 211 18.18 -1.96 14.37
N PRO A 212 17.85 -2.51 13.20
CA PRO A 212 17.61 -1.70 12.01
C PRO A 212 16.20 -1.11 12.04
N LEU A 213 16.09 0.21 11.96
CA LEU A 213 14.83 0.92 11.76
C LEU A 213 14.83 1.49 10.34
N LYS A 214 13.88 1.09 9.50
CA LYS A 214 13.73 1.66 8.15
C LYS A 214 13.39 3.15 8.25
N LEU A 215 13.86 3.95 7.29
CA LEU A 215 13.52 5.38 7.20
C LEU A 215 12.01 5.55 6.97
N ASN A 216 11.45 4.71 6.12
CA ASN A 216 10.03 4.59 5.87
C ASN A 216 9.49 3.29 6.50
N MET A 217 9.03 3.35 7.76
CA MET A 217 8.43 2.20 8.45
C MET A 217 7.03 1.89 7.93
N ALA A 218 6.34 2.88 7.43
CA ALA A 218 4.96 2.76 6.96
C ALA A 218 4.83 2.19 5.54
N GLY A 219 5.92 2.19 4.75
CA GLY A 219 5.93 1.68 3.38
C GLY A 219 5.00 2.47 2.45
N VAL A 220 4.32 1.76 1.55
CA VAL A 220 3.37 2.33 0.57
C VAL A 220 1.93 2.42 1.07
N ILE A 221 1.65 1.93 2.27
CA ILE A 221 0.29 1.83 2.80
C ILE A 221 -0.35 3.21 3.03
N PRO A 222 0.33 4.22 3.60
CA PRO A 222 -0.26 5.54 3.83
C PRO A 222 -0.79 6.24 2.57
N PRO A 223 -0.07 6.32 1.45
CA PRO A 223 -0.60 6.88 0.20
C PRO A 223 -1.81 6.13 -0.34
N ILE A 224 -1.81 4.79 -0.24
CA ILE A 224 -2.95 3.97 -0.67
C ILE A 224 -4.17 4.27 0.21
N PHE A 225 -3.98 4.40 1.52
CA PHE A 225 -5.04 4.75 2.46
C PHE A 225 -5.58 6.15 2.21
N ALA A 226 -4.69 7.14 2.04
CA ALA A 226 -5.07 8.50 1.76
C ALA A 226 -5.90 8.60 0.47
N SER A 227 -5.46 7.97 -0.61
CA SER A 227 -6.21 7.95 -1.87
C SER A 227 -7.56 7.26 -1.72
N SER A 228 -7.63 6.12 -1.05
CA SER A 228 -8.88 5.36 -0.88
C SER A 228 -9.91 6.13 -0.05
N ILE A 229 -9.50 6.82 1.02
CA ILE A 229 -10.41 7.61 1.85
C ILE A 229 -10.95 8.83 1.11
N ILE A 230 -10.13 9.48 0.29
CA ILE A 230 -10.59 10.64 -0.49
C ILE A 230 -11.48 10.19 -1.66
N LEU A 231 -11.15 9.08 -2.30
CA LEU A 231 -11.92 8.54 -3.42
C LEU A 231 -13.31 8.05 -2.99
N PHE A 232 -13.47 7.51 -1.79
CA PHE A 232 -14.74 6.95 -1.34
C PHE A 232 -15.86 8.00 -1.24
N PRO A 233 -15.72 9.15 -0.53
CA PRO A 233 -16.73 10.21 -0.55
C PRO A 233 -16.95 10.79 -1.93
N ALA A 234 -15.88 10.99 -2.70
CA ALA A 234 -15.94 11.59 -4.02
C ALA A 234 -16.73 10.71 -5.02
N THR A 235 -16.63 9.38 -4.93
CA THR A 235 -17.44 8.47 -5.75
C THR A 235 -18.89 8.47 -5.31
N ILE A 236 -19.20 8.45 -4.02
CA ILE A 236 -20.55 8.54 -3.51
C ILE A 236 -21.22 9.84 -4.00
N THR A 237 -20.53 10.96 -3.85
CA THR A 237 -21.06 12.26 -4.31
C THR A 237 -21.31 12.29 -5.80
N SER A 238 -20.44 11.69 -6.62
CA SER A 238 -20.64 11.63 -8.08
C SER A 238 -21.87 10.82 -8.49
N TRP A 239 -22.24 9.79 -7.72
CA TRP A 239 -23.43 8.98 -7.99
C TRP A 239 -24.73 9.66 -7.58
N PHE A 240 -24.74 10.42 -6.48
CA PHE A 240 -25.93 11.09 -5.97
C PHE A 240 -26.09 12.52 -6.52
N SER A 241 -25.12 13.06 -7.26
CA SER A 241 -25.17 14.43 -7.80
C SER A 241 -26.14 14.65 -8.96
N SER A 242 -26.83 13.62 -9.42
CA SER A 242 -27.82 13.69 -10.53
C SER A 242 -29.11 14.44 -10.17
N GLY A 243 -29.33 14.83 -8.90
CA GLY A 243 -30.51 15.54 -8.43
C GLY A 243 -30.26 17.03 -8.20
N GLU A 244 -31.15 17.89 -8.69
CA GLU A 244 -31.11 19.35 -8.51
C GLU A 244 -31.07 19.83 -7.03
N ARG A 245 -31.45 18.97 -6.08
CA ARG A 245 -31.52 19.27 -4.64
C ARG A 245 -30.16 19.21 -3.91
N MET A 246 -29.08 18.76 -4.57
CA MET A 246 -27.80 18.52 -3.91
C MET A 246 -26.63 19.28 -4.60
N ALA A 247 -26.85 20.52 -4.99
CA ALA A 247 -25.83 21.38 -5.63
C ALA A 247 -24.53 21.46 -4.80
N TRP A 248 -24.61 21.55 -3.48
CA TRP A 248 -23.45 21.61 -2.58
C TRP A 248 -22.59 20.32 -2.63
N LEU A 249 -23.21 19.14 -2.86
CA LEU A 249 -22.47 17.89 -3.05
C LEU A 249 -21.69 17.90 -4.38
N ARG A 250 -22.25 18.49 -5.41
CA ARG A 250 -21.59 18.63 -6.71
C ARG A 250 -20.39 19.55 -6.62
N ASP A 251 -20.51 20.66 -5.89
CA ASP A 251 -19.40 21.59 -5.66
C ASP A 251 -18.31 20.94 -4.81
N LEU A 252 -18.69 20.15 -3.81
CA LEU A 252 -17.74 19.36 -3.01
C LEU A 252 -17.03 18.29 -3.85
N ALA A 253 -17.76 17.57 -4.70
CA ALA A 253 -17.18 16.58 -5.61
C ALA A 253 -16.18 17.23 -6.58
N ALA A 254 -16.54 18.39 -7.16
CA ALA A 254 -15.66 19.15 -8.04
C ALA A 254 -14.39 19.66 -7.30
N ALA A 255 -14.52 20.07 -6.04
CA ALA A 255 -13.39 20.50 -5.22
C ALA A 255 -12.46 19.34 -4.80
N LEU A 256 -12.99 18.10 -4.76
CA LEU A 256 -12.24 16.88 -4.47
C LEU A 256 -11.67 16.21 -5.73
N GLU A 257 -11.87 16.80 -6.91
CA GLU A 257 -11.23 16.28 -8.11
C GLU A 257 -9.70 16.36 -8.02
N PRO A 258 -8.97 15.36 -8.55
CA PRO A 258 -7.53 15.41 -8.70
C PRO A 258 -7.11 16.70 -9.40
N ARG A 259 -6.01 17.31 -8.96
CA ARG A 259 -5.45 18.60 -9.42
C ARG A 259 -6.07 19.85 -8.77
N GLN A 260 -7.14 19.75 -8.02
CA GLN A 260 -7.64 20.89 -7.25
C GLN A 260 -6.75 21.16 -6.01
N PRO A 261 -6.54 22.43 -5.63
CA PRO A 261 -5.70 22.76 -4.45
C PRO A 261 -6.21 22.11 -3.16
N LEU A 262 -7.52 21.98 -3.01
CA LEU A 262 -8.15 21.34 -1.86
C LEU A 262 -7.79 19.84 -1.82
N TYR A 263 -7.86 19.15 -2.97
CA TYR A 263 -7.46 17.74 -3.08
C TYR A 263 -6.00 17.55 -2.68
N ILE A 264 -5.08 18.35 -3.24
CA ILE A 264 -3.64 18.27 -2.96
C ILE A 264 -3.35 18.47 -1.48
N THR A 265 -4.00 19.47 -0.86
CA THR A 265 -3.82 19.76 0.56
C THR A 265 -4.35 18.63 1.43
N LEU A 266 -5.58 18.18 1.17
CA LEU A 266 -6.21 17.09 1.92
C LEU A 266 -5.42 15.79 1.78
N TYR A 267 -4.96 15.49 0.58
CA TYR A 267 -4.16 14.31 0.27
C TYR A 267 -2.82 14.33 1.02
N SER A 268 -2.13 15.48 1.03
CA SER A 268 -0.88 15.65 1.77
C SER A 268 -1.06 15.45 3.27
N VAL A 269 -2.10 16.07 3.85
CA VAL A 269 -2.43 15.93 5.27
C VAL A 269 -2.79 14.48 5.60
N ALA A 270 -3.59 13.84 4.75
CA ALA A 270 -3.97 12.44 4.93
C ALA A 270 -2.75 11.50 4.88
N ILE A 271 -1.81 11.68 3.94
CA ILE A 271 -0.58 10.89 3.88
C ILE A 271 0.20 11.03 5.18
N ILE A 272 0.43 12.27 5.65
CA ILE A 272 1.19 12.51 6.89
C ILE A 272 0.49 11.86 8.08
N PHE A 273 -0.83 12.03 8.21
CA PHE A 273 -1.62 11.41 9.26
C PHE A 273 -1.49 9.88 9.24
N PHE A 274 -1.67 9.26 8.09
CA PHE A 274 -1.57 7.81 7.97
C PHE A 274 -0.16 7.27 8.16
N CYS A 275 0.88 8.03 7.83
CA CYS A 275 2.26 7.65 8.15
C CYS A 275 2.46 7.49 9.66
N PHE A 276 2.04 8.46 10.44
CA PHE A 276 2.13 8.39 11.91
C PHE A 276 1.22 7.30 12.47
N PHE A 277 -0.02 7.26 12.02
CA PHE A 277 -1.00 6.28 12.47
C PHE A 277 -0.51 4.84 12.23
N TYR A 278 -0.08 4.53 11.01
CA TYR A 278 0.35 3.20 10.63
C TYR A 278 1.65 2.79 11.35
N THR A 279 2.60 3.71 11.49
CA THR A 279 3.83 3.45 12.25
C THR A 279 3.53 3.11 13.70
N ALA A 280 2.63 3.84 14.35
CA ALA A 280 2.19 3.55 15.71
C ALA A 280 1.45 2.21 15.84
N LEU A 281 0.74 1.79 14.79
CA LEU A 281 0.01 0.52 14.75
C LEU A 281 0.93 -0.70 14.60
N VAL A 282 1.96 -0.56 13.78
CA VAL A 282 2.87 -1.68 13.40
C VAL A 282 4.01 -1.84 14.38
N PHE A 283 4.52 -0.77 14.92
CA PHE A 283 5.69 -0.79 15.79
C PHE A 283 5.35 -0.40 17.23
N ASN A 284 5.51 -1.36 18.13
CA ASN A 284 5.33 -1.14 19.57
C ASN A 284 6.70 -0.98 20.25
N SER A 285 7.07 0.27 20.56
CA SER A 285 8.36 0.61 21.17
C SER A 285 8.54 -0.01 22.54
N ARG A 286 7.45 -0.16 23.33
CA ARG A 286 7.48 -0.78 24.67
C ARG A 286 7.77 -2.26 24.59
N GLU A 287 7.03 -2.97 23.72
CA GLU A 287 7.22 -4.41 23.52
C GLU A 287 8.64 -4.72 23.02
N THR A 288 9.15 -3.93 22.10
CA THR A 288 10.52 -4.06 21.59
C THR A 288 11.54 -3.84 22.70
N ALA A 289 11.37 -2.82 23.55
CA ALA A 289 12.26 -2.57 24.67
C ALA A 289 12.21 -3.67 25.75
N ASP A 290 11.02 -4.22 26.01
CA ASP A 290 10.84 -5.35 26.94
C ASP A 290 11.47 -6.64 26.39
N ASN A 291 11.36 -6.89 25.10
CA ASN A 291 12.01 -8.02 24.44
C ASN A 291 13.54 -7.90 24.48
N LEU A 292 14.09 -6.69 24.27
CA LEU A 292 15.50 -6.42 24.43
C LEU A 292 15.96 -6.66 25.89
N LYS A 293 15.18 -6.20 26.86
CA LYS A 293 15.46 -6.41 28.28
C LYS A 293 15.45 -7.90 28.63
N LYS A 294 14.45 -8.66 28.16
CA LYS A 294 14.33 -10.12 28.40
C LYS A 294 15.50 -10.88 27.78
N SER A 295 16.01 -10.47 26.64
CA SER A 295 17.18 -11.07 25.97
C SER A 295 18.52 -10.63 26.54
N GLY A 296 18.53 -9.78 27.58
CA GLY A 296 19.76 -9.26 28.20
C GLY A 296 20.51 -8.24 27.31
N ALA A 297 19.81 -7.68 26.34
CA ALA A 297 20.32 -6.69 25.41
C ALA A 297 20.03 -5.27 25.93
N PHE A 298 20.96 -4.34 25.74
CA PHE A 298 20.81 -2.95 26.15
C PHE A 298 21.40 -1.99 25.12
N VAL A 299 20.85 -0.79 25.06
CA VAL A 299 21.41 0.30 24.26
C VAL A 299 22.48 1.01 25.11
N PRO A 300 23.70 1.19 24.59
CA PRO A 300 24.77 1.86 25.35
C PRO A 300 24.33 3.23 25.85
N GLY A 301 24.54 3.49 27.14
CA GLY A 301 24.21 4.76 27.79
C GLY A 301 22.73 4.95 28.17
N ILE A 302 21.85 3.95 27.94
CA ILE A 302 20.42 4.04 28.25
C ILE A 302 20.02 2.87 29.15
N ARG A 303 19.24 3.14 30.22
CA ARG A 303 18.75 2.08 31.11
C ARG A 303 17.75 1.18 30.37
N PRO A 304 17.90 -0.16 30.49
CA PRO A 304 16.95 -1.11 29.90
C PRO A 304 15.53 -0.92 30.44
N GLY A 305 14.53 -1.06 29.56
CA GLY A 305 13.11 -0.93 29.91
C GLY A 305 12.49 0.35 29.38
N GLU A 306 11.75 1.09 30.20
CA GLU A 306 10.94 2.24 29.76
C GLU A 306 11.78 3.39 29.13
N GLN A 307 12.99 3.63 29.62
CA GLN A 307 13.86 4.64 29.02
C GLN A 307 14.32 4.25 27.61
N THR A 308 14.58 2.97 27.38
CA THR A 308 14.89 2.44 26.05
C THR A 308 13.68 2.57 25.14
N ALA A 309 12.45 2.30 25.63
CA ALA A 309 11.22 2.48 24.88
C ALA A 309 11.03 3.94 24.44
N ARG A 310 11.19 4.89 25.36
CA ARG A 310 11.11 6.33 25.06
C ARG A 310 12.18 6.80 24.06
N TYR A 311 13.36 6.25 24.13
CA TYR A 311 14.44 6.57 23.18
C TYR A 311 14.13 6.07 21.77
N ILE A 312 13.68 4.82 21.65
CA ILE A 312 13.25 4.21 20.38
C ILE A 312 12.08 5.01 19.80
N ASP A 313 11.09 5.36 20.61
CA ASP A 313 9.92 6.13 20.20
C ASP A 313 10.30 7.51 19.65
N LYS A 314 11.20 8.20 20.33
CA LYS A 314 11.73 9.50 19.85
C LYS A 314 12.43 9.41 18.50
N ILE A 315 13.21 8.35 18.28
CA ILE A 315 13.86 8.11 16.98
C ILE A 315 12.80 7.79 15.92
N LEU A 316 11.86 6.93 16.27
CA LEU A 316 10.77 6.52 15.37
C LEU A 316 9.94 7.71 14.89
N MET A 317 9.52 8.60 15.81
CA MET A 317 8.80 9.82 15.45
C MET A 317 9.57 10.69 14.45
N ARG A 318 10.88 10.86 14.64
CA ARG A 318 11.72 11.64 13.73
C ARG A 318 11.85 10.97 12.36
N LEU A 319 12.03 9.65 12.33
CA LEU A 319 12.09 8.88 11.09
C LEU A 319 10.76 8.92 10.35
N THR A 320 9.65 8.77 11.07
CA THR A 320 8.31 8.83 10.49
C THR A 320 8.02 10.21 9.90
N LEU A 321 8.43 11.29 10.56
CA LEU A 321 8.27 12.65 10.02
C LEU A 321 9.06 12.82 8.71
N ALA A 322 10.34 12.40 8.70
CA ALA A 322 11.17 12.47 7.51
C ALA A 322 10.61 11.59 6.37
N GLY A 323 10.15 10.38 6.70
CA GLY A 323 9.48 9.48 5.77
C GLY A 323 8.17 10.04 5.23
N ALA A 324 7.35 10.66 6.08
CA ALA A 324 6.08 11.28 5.66
C ALA A 324 6.31 12.44 4.68
N ILE A 325 7.27 13.32 4.96
CA ILE A 325 7.63 14.42 4.05
C ILE A 325 8.13 13.85 2.71
N TYR A 326 9.01 12.86 2.75
CA TYR A 326 9.52 12.20 1.56
C TYR A 326 8.41 11.59 0.71
N ILE A 327 7.52 10.79 1.31
CA ILE A 327 6.38 10.16 0.62
C ILE A 327 5.47 11.22 0.00
N THR A 328 5.14 12.27 0.75
CA THR A 328 4.29 13.36 0.28
C THR A 328 4.90 14.05 -0.94
N LEU A 329 6.20 14.35 -0.90
CA LEU A 329 6.90 14.97 -2.03
C LEU A 329 6.89 14.05 -3.26
N VAL A 330 7.18 12.77 -3.11
CA VAL A 330 7.17 11.80 -4.22
C VAL A 330 5.77 11.63 -4.79
N CYS A 331 4.73 11.60 -3.95
CA CYS A 331 3.35 11.45 -4.41
C CYS A 331 2.81 12.70 -5.12
N LEU A 332 3.23 13.89 -4.71
CA LEU A 332 2.78 15.15 -5.31
C LEU A 332 3.56 15.54 -6.57
N LEU A 333 4.79 15.06 -6.73
CA LEU A 333 5.65 15.44 -7.84
C LEU A 333 5.00 15.23 -9.23
N PRO A 334 4.39 14.06 -9.54
CA PRO A 334 3.71 13.88 -10.81
C PRO A 334 2.46 14.74 -10.98
N GLU A 335 1.74 15.04 -9.90
CA GLU A 335 0.59 15.97 -9.95
C GLU A 335 1.03 17.36 -10.45
N PHE A 336 2.16 17.86 -9.97
CA PHE A 336 2.75 19.11 -10.44
C PHE A 336 3.22 19.02 -11.90
N LEU A 337 3.79 17.88 -12.31
CA LEU A 337 4.22 17.66 -13.69
C LEU A 337 3.05 17.65 -14.68
N VAL A 338 1.97 16.97 -14.31
CA VAL A 338 0.74 16.94 -15.12
C VAL A 338 0.11 18.32 -15.23
N MET A 339 0.08 19.09 -14.13
CA MET A 339 -0.44 20.46 -14.14
C MET A 339 0.37 21.39 -15.08
N ARG A 340 1.70 21.23 -15.14
CA ARG A 340 2.57 22.14 -15.88
C ARG A 340 2.69 21.78 -17.36
N TRP A 341 2.70 20.47 -17.71
CA TRP A 341 2.96 20.02 -19.07
C TRP A 341 1.82 19.26 -19.74
N ASN A 342 0.66 19.16 -19.11
CA ASN A 342 -0.53 18.45 -19.64
C ASN A 342 -0.23 17.05 -20.18
N VAL A 343 0.77 16.39 -19.63
CA VAL A 343 1.18 15.05 -20.04
C VAL A 343 0.08 14.08 -19.59
N PRO A 344 -0.42 13.21 -20.46
CA PRO A 344 -1.32 12.14 -20.06
C PRO A 344 -0.55 11.06 -19.27
N PHE A 345 0.02 11.46 -18.14
CA PHE A 345 0.74 10.55 -17.28
C PHE A 345 -0.25 9.88 -16.31
N TYR A 346 -0.56 8.64 -16.58
CA TYR A 346 -1.19 7.72 -15.65
C TYR A 346 -0.27 7.31 -14.48
N PHE A 347 0.95 7.83 -14.45
CA PHE A 347 1.89 7.65 -13.36
C PHE A 347 1.69 8.72 -12.29
N GLY A 348 0.62 8.58 -11.49
CA GLY A 348 0.57 9.28 -10.21
C GLY A 348 1.78 8.89 -9.34
N GLY A 349 2.25 9.79 -8.47
CA GLY A 349 3.38 9.52 -7.58
C GLY A 349 3.20 8.28 -6.71
N THR A 350 1.97 7.97 -6.36
CA THR A 350 1.57 6.73 -5.69
C THR A 350 1.93 5.49 -6.48
N SER A 351 1.68 5.46 -7.78
CA SER A 351 1.95 4.27 -8.60
C SER A 351 3.44 3.99 -8.72
N LEU A 352 4.27 5.01 -8.92
CA LEU A 352 5.72 4.86 -8.98
C LEU A 352 6.28 4.34 -7.65
N LEU A 353 5.81 4.92 -6.54
CA LEU A 353 6.21 4.50 -5.20
C LEU A 353 5.79 3.05 -4.93
N ILE A 354 4.57 2.66 -5.30
CA ILE A 354 4.09 1.27 -5.17
C ILE A 354 4.95 0.31 -6.00
N ILE A 355 5.24 0.64 -7.26
CA ILE A 355 6.09 -0.18 -8.13
C ILE A 355 7.44 -0.43 -7.46
N VAL A 356 8.12 0.62 -7.00
CA VAL A 356 9.46 0.49 -6.43
C VAL A 356 9.44 -0.28 -5.12
N VAL A 357 8.57 0.09 -4.18
CA VAL A 357 8.58 -0.51 -2.83
C VAL A 357 8.10 -1.96 -2.86
N VAL A 358 7.04 -2.27 -3.62
CA VAL A 358 6.56 -3.66 -3.74
C VAL A 358 7.62 -4.55 -4.41
N THR A 359 8.30 -4.05 -5.45
CA THR A 359 9.40 -4.78 -6.09
C THR A 359 10.55 -5.03 -5.11
N MET A 360 10.93 -4.02 -4.31
CA MET A 360 12.01 -4.15 -3.32
C MET A 360 11.63 -5.14 -2.22
N ASP A 361 10.42 -5.05 -1.68
CA ASP A 361 9.96 -5.97 -0.64
C ASP A 361 9.83 -7.40 -1.17
N PHE A 362 9.36 -7.59 -2.39
CA PHE A 362 9.31 -8.88 -3.04
C PHE A 362 10.71 -9.48 -3.23
N MET A 363 11.64 -8.69 -3.76
CA MET A 363 13.04 -9.13 -3.92
C MET A 363 13.71 -9.48 -2.60
N ALA A 364 13.46 -8.72 -1.54
CA ALA A 364 13.98 -9.00 -0.21
C ALA A 364 13.46 -10.35 0.34
N GLN A 365 12.17 -10.64 0.12
CA GLN A 365 11.56 -11.90 0.54
C GLN A 365 12.06 -13.10 -0.28
N VAL A 366 12.23 -12.93 -1.61
CA VAL A 366 12.86 -13.96 -2.47
C VAL A 366 14.27 -14.26 -1.99
N GLN A 367 15.07 -13.24 -1.68
CA GLN A 367 16.44 -13.43 -1.17
C GLN A 367 16.45 -14.15 0.18
N ALA A 368 15.54 -13.77 1.10
CA ALA A 368 15.42 -14.44 2.39
C ALA A 368 15.03 -15.92 2.23
N TYR A 369 14.09 -16.22 1.35
CA TYR A 369 13.66 -17.59 1.04
C TYR A 369 14.79 -18.43 0.42
N MET A 370 15.53 -17.87 -0.53
CA MET A 370 16.67 -18.52 -1.15
C MET A 370 17.78 -18.83 -0.13
N MET A 371 18.09 -17.88 0.75
CA MET A 371 19.09 -18.11 1.82
C MET A 371 18.66 -19.21 2.77
N SER A 372 17.40 -19.23 3.19
CA SER A 372 16.85 -20.27 4.05
C SER A 372 17.00 -21.66 3.40
N HIS A 373 16.67 -21.78 2.12
CA HIS A 373 16.79 -23.04 1.38
C HIS A 373 18.25 -23.51 1.20
N GLN A 374 19.18 -22.57 1.01
CA GLN A 374 20.61 -22.90 0.95
C GLN A 374 21.14 -23.40 2.30
N TYR A 375 20.70 -22.80 3.42
CA TYR A 375 21.04 -23.25 4.76
C TYR A 375 20.55 -24.66 5.03
N ASP A 376 19.35 -25.02 4.66
CA ASP A 376 18.80 -26.38 4.79
C ASP A 376 19.61 -27.42 4.01
N SER A 377 20.08 -27.06 2.83
CA SER A 377 20.93 -27.93 2.02
C SER A 377 22.32 -28.16 2.64
N LEU A 378 22.88 -27.13 3.28
CA LEU A 378 24.15 -27.21 4.00
C LEU A 378 24.03 -28.03 5.27
N LEU A 379 22.94 -27.85 6.02
CA LEU A 379 22.66 -28.65 7.24
C LEU A 379 22.48 -30.13 6.92
N LYS A 380 21.75 -30.44 5.85
CA LYS A 380 21.62 -31.84 5.36
C LYS A 380 22.98 -32.44 5.00
N LYS A 381 23.85 -31.69 4.33
CA LYS A 381 25.22 -32.12 4.02
C LYS A 381 26.11 -32.27 5.24
N ALA A 382 25.95 -31.42 6.26
CA ALA A 382 26.71 -31.48 7.51
C ALA A 382 26.28 -32.68 8.38
N ASN A 383 24.99 -32.98 8.47
CA ASN A 383 24.47 -34.14 9.21
C ASN A 383 24.87 -35.47 8.61
N PHE A 384 25.07 -35.56 7.30
CA PHE A 384 25.62 -36.80 6.66
C PHE A 384 27.09 -37.08 7.01
N LYS A 385 27.86 -36.05 7.46
CA LYS A 385 29.25 -36.25 7.93
C LYS A 385 29.36 -36.54 9.44
N GLY A 386 28.27 -36.35 10.21
CA GLY A 386 28.25 -36.54 11.66
C GLY A 386 27.74 -37.89 12.19
N SER A 387 27.26 -38.81 11.30
CA SER A 387 26.69 -40.09 11.74
C SER A 387 27.72 -41.21 11.94
N GLY A 388 28.97 -40.86 12.20
CA GLY A 388 30.08 -41.83 12.41
C GLY A 388 30.61 -41.94 13.82
N LEU A 389 29.89 -41.42 14.85
CA LEU A 389 30.28 -41.61 16.23
C LEU A 389 29.38 -42.68 16.90
N PRO A 390 29.93 -43.84 17.34
CA PRO A 390 29.17 -44.83 18.04
C PRO A 390 28.82 -44.28 19.43
N MET A 391 27.55 -44.33 19.78
CA MET A 391 27.10 -44.12 21.16
C MET A 391 27.72 -45.20 22.04
N ARG A 392 28.50 -44.79 23.02
CA ARG A 392 28.80 -45.51 24.26
C ARG A 392 28.27 -44.73 25.42
#